data_ee6918e2e506dff727c69e812c6ff147
#
_entry.id   ee6918e2e506dff727c69e812c6ff147
#
_cell.length_a   1.000
_cell.length_b   1.000
_cell.length_c   1.000
_cell.angle_alpha   90.00
_cell.angle_beta   90.00
_cell.angle_gamma   90.00
#
_symmetry.space_group_name_H-M   'P 1'
#
loop_
_entity.id
_entity.type
_entity.pdbx_description
1 polymer ?
#
loop_
_entity_poly.entity_id
_entity_poly.type
_entity_poly.pdbx_seq_one_letter_code
_entity_poly.pdbx_strand_id
1 'polypeptide(L)'
;MIGRDKNRAAIVLWSVANETPNHDARLSFLSRLVDKTRELDSTRLVTAALDTQSRQGNVRVIDDPFSTHVDVIGINAYCGWYGGAPDDCARWTWESANGKPVIISEFGAGALQGRHGAANERWTEEYQAAVYEHNLTMLDNMRFVRGTTPWILKDFRSPRRPLPGIQDFWNRKGLLSDSGVRKQAWYLLRAFYERKALSQQRENDKED
;
A
#
# COMPACT_ATOMS: atom_id res chain seq x y z
N MET A 1 13.38 2.41 18.33
CA MET A 1 13.40 2.80 16.89
C MET A 1 13.66 4.28 16.74
N ILE A 2 12.74 5.18 17.06
CA ILE A 2 12.88 6.64 16.79
C ILE A 2 14.19 7.22 17.33
N GLY A 3 14.52 7.01 18.62
CA GLY A 3 15.76 7.54 19.23
C GLY A 3 17.05 7.11 18.51
N ARG A 4 17.06 5.92 17.87
CA ARG A 4 18.20 5.42 17.09
C ARG A 4 18.23 6.02 15.68
N ASP A 5 17.09 6.20 15.07
CA ASP A 5 16.99 6.37 13.60
C ASP A 5 16.54 7.76 13.15
N LYS A 6 16.09 8.65 14.06
CA LYS A 6 15.54 9.97 13.70
C LYS A 6 16.50 10.87 12.91
N ASN A 7 17.80 10.62 12.97
CA ASN A 7 18.80 11.37 12.20
C ASN A 7 19.06 10.79 10.80
N ARG A 8 18.30 9.77 10.38
CA ARG A 8 18.44 9.18 9.04
C ARG A 8 17.53 9.90 8.06
N ALA A 9 18.10 10.56 7.05
CA ALA A 9 17.36 11.32 6.04
C ALA A 9 16.37 10.48 5.21
N ALA A 10 16.62 9.17 5.07
CA ALA A 10 15.74 8.27 4.34
C ALA A 10 14.38 7.98 5.04
N ILE A 11 14.25 8.34 6.32
CA ILE A 11 12.97 8.18 7.05
C ILE A 11 12.15 9.45 6.84
N VAL A 12 11.00 9.30 6.21
CA VAL A 12 10.08 10.42 5.90
C VAL A 12 8.85 10.45 6.79
N LEU A 13 8.41 9.30 7.30
CA LEU A 13 7.22 9.14 8.15
C LEU A 13 7.48 8.11 9.24
N TRP A 14 6.79 8.24 10.39
CA TRP A 14 6.71 7.23 11.42
C TRP A 14 5.35 6.53 11.37
N SER A 15 5.32 5.22 11.13
CA SER A 15 4.09 4.42 11.20
C SER A 15 3.96 3.79 12.58
N VAL A 16 2.81 3.98 13.23
CA VAL A 16 2.57 3.54 14.61
C VAL A 16 1.66 2.32 14.72
N ALA A 17 0.95 1.95 13.65
CA ALA A 17 0.06 0.79 13.65
C ALA A 17 -0.16 0.23 12.24
N ASN A 18 -0.53 -1.06 12.18
CA ASN A 18 -0.92 -1.73 10.94
C ASN A 18 -2.14 -2.63 11.18
N GLU A 19 -3.25 -2.30 10.51
CA GLU A 19 -4.50 -3.10 10.47
C GLU A 19 -4.97 -3.59 11.85
N THR A 20 -4.90 -2.73 12.85
CA THR A 20 -5.38 -3.07 14.18
C THR A 20 -6.91 -2.91 14.26
N PRO A 21 -7.66 -3.91 14.76
CA PRO A 21 -9.12 -3.83 14.86
C PRO A 21 -9.59 -2.64 15.69
N ASN A 22 -10.65 -1.98 15.24
CA ASN A 22 -11.18 -0.78 15.90
C ASN A 22 -11.91 -1.13 17.20
N HIS A 23 -11.42 -0.59 18.33
CA HIS A 23 -12.06 -0.61 19.65
C HIS A 23 -11.43 0.45 20.58
N ASP A 24 -12.12 0.82 21.67
CA ASP A 24 -11.72 1.93 22.55
C ASP A 24 -10.32 1.79 23.15
N ALA A 25 -9.94 0.60 23.61
CA ALA A 25 -8.63 0.36 24.17
C ALA A 25 -7.50 0.56 23.13
N ARG A 26 -7.73 0.15 21.86
CA ARG A 26 -6.83 0.42 20.75
C ARG A 26 -6.68 1.92 20.53
N LEU A 27 -7.81 2.64 20.45
CA LEU A 27 -7.80 4.08 20.21
C LEU A 27 -7.01 4.82 21.28
N SER A 28 -7.29 4.53 22.55
CA SER A 28 -6.58 5.11 23.70
C SER A 28 -5.08 4.79 23.68
N PHE A 29 -4.70 3.55 23.38
CA PHE A 29 -3.30 3.15 23.31
C PHE A 29 -2.55 3.84 22.17
N LEU A 30 -3.12 3.80 20.95
CA LEU A 30 -2.47 4.33 19.75
C LEU A 30 -2.39 5.86 19.79
N SER A 31 -3.37 6.57 20.38
CA SER A 31 -3.29 8.02 20.56
C SER A 31 -2.09 8.40 21.41
N ARG A 32 -1.87 7.72 22.55
CA ARG A 32 -0.68 7.93 23.39
C ARG A 32 0.62 7.57 22.67
N LEU A 33 0.59 6.59 21.77
CA LEU A 33 1.76 6.21 20.97
C LEU A 33 2.10 7.29 19.94
N VAL A 34 1.11 7.94 19.35
CA VAL A 34 1.29 9.11 18.48
C VAL A 34 1.94 10.27 19.27
N ASP A 35 1.40 10.59 20.45
CA ASP A 35 1.95 11.65 21.30
C ASP A 35 3.41 11.35 21.65
N LYS A 36 3.72 10.10 22.03
CA LYS A 36 5.08 9.67 22.32
C LYS A 36 6.00 9.72 21.09
N THR A 37 5.47 9.43 19.92
CA THR A 37 6.22 9.54 18.66
C THR A 37 6.60 11.00 18.39
N ARG A 38 5.66 11.93 18.54
CA ARG A 38 5.88 13.37 18.36
C ARG A 38 6.83 13.96 19.42
N GLU A 39 6.77 13.47 20.66
CA GLU A 39 7.74 13.84 21.71
C GLU A 39 9.17 13.46 21.32
N LEU A 40 9.35 12.28 20.73
CA LEU A 40 10.66 11.75 20.35
C LEU A 40 11.21 12.34 19.04
N ASP A 41 10.33 12.71 18.13
CA ASP A 41 10.62 13.35 16.85
C ASP A 41 9.44 14.23 16.42
N SER A 42 9.57 15.53 16.61
CA SER A 42 8.58 16.54 16.21
C SER A 42 8.72 16.98 14.75
N THR A 43 9.70 16.47 14.00
CA THR A 43 10.01 16.96 12.66
C THR A 43 9.35 16.16 11.56
N ARG A 44 8.92 14.91 11.85
CA ARG A 44 8.29 14.01 10.87
C ARG A 44 6.82 13.78 11.16
N LEU A 45 6.07 13.59 10.10
CA LEU A 45 4.65 13.26 10.18
C LEU A 45 4.46 11.81 10.66
N VAL A 46 3.33 11.58 11.33
CA VAL A 46 2.94 10.27 11.85
C VAL A 46 1.84 9.68 10.98
N THR A 47 1.95 8.38 10.68
CA THR A 47 0.98 7.61 9.92
C THR A 47 0.62 6.30 10.61
N ALA A 48 -0.43 5.65 10.15
CA ALA A 48 -0.79 4.27 10.46
C ALA A 48 -1.56 3.68 9.29
N ALA A 49 -1.38 2.39 9.01
CA ALA A 49 -2.28 1.66 8.13
C ALA A 49 -3.57 1.36 8.89
N LEU A 50 -4.66 2.02 8.50
CA LEU A 50 -5.96 1.92 9.15
C LEU A 50 -6.74 0.70 8.66
N ASP A 51 -7.62 0.17 9.50
CA ASP A 51 -8.56 -0.86 9.14
C ASP A 51 -9.80 -0.23 8.49
N THR A 52 -9.87 -0.31 7.15
CA THR A 52 -10.98 0.25 6.37
C THR A 52 -12.12 -0.77 6.29
N GLN A 53 -13.19 -0.59 7.04
CA GLN A 53 -14.26 -1.60 7.14
C GLN A 53 -15.54 -1.25 6.40
N SER A 54 -15.82 0.02 6.16
CA SER A 54 -17.11 0.44 5.59
C SER A 54 -17.09 0.30 4.06
N ARG A 55 -18.12 -0.37 3.53
CA ARG A 55 -18.29 -0.65 2.10
C ARG A 55 -19.74 -0.42 1.68
N GLN A 56 -19.93 0.38 0.65
CA GLN A 56 -21.23 0.57 -0.01
C GLN A 56 -21.06 0.34 -1.52
N GLY A 57 -21.33 -0.88 -1.97
CA GLY A 57 -21.09 -1.26 -3.35
C GLY A 57 -19.61 -1.15 -3.72
N ASN A 58 -19.28 -0.30 -4.68
CA ASN A 58 -17.91 -0.01 -5.12
C ASN A 58 -17.23 1.10 -4.30
N VAL A 59 -17.95 1.78 -3.41
CA VAL A 59 -17.39 2.82 -2.54
C VAL A 59 -16.73 2.20 -1.32
N ARG A 60 -15.52 2.65 -1.01
CA ARG A 60 -14.77 2.34 0.21
C ARG A 60 -14.64 3.61 1.02
N VAL A 61 -15.06 3.57 2.29
CA VAL A 61 -15.01 4.74 3.16
C VAL A 61 -13.94 4.56 4.22
N ILE A 62 -13.06 5.56 4.32
CA ILE A 62 -12.05 5.65 5.38
C ILE A 62 -12.70 6.34 6.57
N ASP A 63 -13.24 5.56 7.48
CA ASP A 63 -14.02 6.02 8.64
C ASP A 63 -13.45 5.58 10.01
N ASP A 64 -12.23 5.04 10.02
CA ASP A 64 -11.55 4.66 11.27
C ASP A 64 -11.35 5.89 12.17
N PRO A 65 -11.87 5.91 13.42
CA PRO A 65 -11.72 7.04 14.34
C PRO A 65 -10.27 7.46 14.60
N PHE A 66 -9.32 6.52 14.50
CA PHE A 66 -7.90 6.82 14.68
C PHE A 66 -7.33 7.72 13.58
N SER A 67 -8.02 7.85 12.45
CA SER A 67 -7.64 8.78 11.37
C SER A 67 -7.50 10.23 11.83
N THR A 68 -8.20 10.63 12.90
CA THR A 68 -8.11 11.98 13.46
C THR A 68 -6.76 12.25 14.16
N HIS A 69 -6.08 11.22 14.65
CA HIS A 69 -4.85 11.31 15.43
C HIS A 69 -3.56 11.31 14.59
N VAL A 70 -3.59 10.75 13.38
CA VAL A 70 -2.45 10.70 12.47
C VAL A 70 -2.43 11.90 11.52
N ASP A 71 -1.26 12.23 10.96
CA ASP A 71 -1.10 13.32 10.00
C ASP A 71 -1.38 12.85 8.57
N VAL A 72 -0.98 11.62 8.27
CA VAL A 72 -1.18 10.94 7.00
C VAL A 72 -1.88 9.60 7.24
N ILE A 73 -2.92 9.31 6.48
CA ILE A 73 -3.64 8.05 6.59
C ILE A 73 -2.95 6.99 5.71
N GLY A 74 -2.60 5.85 6.29
CA GLY A 74 -2.19 4.66 5.55
C GLY A 74 -3.36 3.73 5.30
N ILE A 75 -3.39 3.06 4.15
CA ILE A 75 -4.40 2.05 3.81
C ILE A 75 -3.73 0.87 3.12
N ASN A 76 -4.08 -0.33 3.55
CA ASN A 76 -3.73 -1.56 2.86
C ASN A 76 -4.92 -1.99 1.98
N ALA A 77 -4.77 -1.90 0.65
CA ALA A 77 -5.85 -2.09 -0.31
C ALA A 77 -5.55 -3.24 -1.27
N TYR A 78 -5.94 -4.44 -0.91
CA TYR A 78 -5.68 -5.64 -1.72
C TYR A 78 -6.83 -6.03 -2.67
N CYS A 79 -7.34 -5.06 -3.43
CA CYS A 79 -8.31 -5.34 -4.48
C CYS A 79 -7.73 -6.29 -5.51
N GLY A 80 -8.53 -7.26 -5.96
CA GLY A 80 -8.11 -8.27 -6.91
C GLY A 80 -7.24 -9.38 -6.32
N TRP A 81 -6.89 -9.31 -5.03
CA TRP A 81 -6.12 -10.37 -4.36
C TRP A 81 -6.88 -11.05 -3.22
N TYR A 82 -7.31 -10.31 -2.20
CA TYR A 82 -8.12 -10.85 -1.09
C TYR A 82 -9.63 -10.69 -1.33
N GLY A 83 -10.04 -9.94 -2.35
CA GLY A 83 -11.44 -9.79 -2.73
C GLY A 83 -11.60 -9.13 -4.10
N GLY A 84 -12.65 -9.52 -4.82
CA GLY A 84 -12.92 -9.07 -6.19
C GLY A 84 -11.99 -9.70 -7.25
N ALA A 85 -12.31 -9.44 -8.51
CA ALA A 85 -11.44 -9.70 -9.64
C ALA A 85 -10.52 -8.49 -9.91
N PRO A 86 -9.40 -8.65 -10.64
CA PRO A 86 -8.55 -7.50 -11.00
C PRO A 86 -9.33 -6.37 -11.66
N ASP A 87 -10.21 -6.68 -12.61
CA ASP A 87 -11.04 -5.71 -13.36
C ASP A 87 -11.99 -4.89 -12.48
N ASP A 88 -12.36 -5.41 -11.29
CA ASP A 88 -13.22 -4.67 -10.36
C ASP A 88 -12.49 -3.47 -9.77
N CYS A 89 -11.18 -3.55 -9.64
CA CYS A 89 -10.38 -2.57 -8.90
C CYS A 89 -10.44 -1.17 -9.52
N ALA A 90 -10.42 -1.07 -10.85
CA ALA A 90 -10.52 0.22 -11.54
C ALA A 90 -11.86 0.95 -11.29
N ARG A 91 -12.89 0.21 -10.86
CA ARG A 91 -14.23 0.76 -10.54
C ARG A 91 -14.41 1.14 -9.08
N TRP A 92 -13.46 0.79 -8.21
CA TRP A 92 -13.53 1.18 -6.81
C TRP A 92 -13.28 2.68 -6.67
N THR A 93 -14.12 3.32 -5.88
CA THR A 93 -13.96 4.69 -5.44
C THR A 93 -13.72 4.73 -3.94
N TRP A 94 -13.01 5.75 -3.50
CA TRP A 94 -12.65 5.91 -2.11
C TRP A 94 -13.09 7.27 -1.60
N GLU A 95 -13.60 7.30 -0.37
CA GLU A 95 -13.95 8.52 0.36
C GLU A 95 -13.19 8.58 1.67
N SER A 96 -12.74 9.77 2.04
CA SER A 96 -12.08 10.02 3.32
C SER A 96 -12.85 11.07 4.10
N ALA A 97 -13.31 10.72 5.28
CA ALA A 97 -14.09 11.61 6.14
C ALA A 97 -13.30 12.85 6.62
N ASN A 98 -11.97 12.80 6.64
CA ASN A 98 -11.14 13.81 7.30
C ASN A 98 -10.35 14.72 6.35
N GLY A 99 -10.45 14.54 5.04
CA GLY A 99 -9.72 15.34 4.05
C GLY A 99 -8.19 15.29 4.15
N LYS A 100 -7.64 14.35 4.96
CA LYS A 100 -6.19 14.20 5.13
C LYS A 100 -5.55 13.51 3.92
N PRO A 101 -4.25 13.73 3.68
CA PRO A 101 -3.51 12.99 2.67
C PRO A 101 -3.48 11.50 3.00
N VAL A 102 -3.58 10.66 1.96
CA VAL A 102 -3.60 9.20 2.08
C VAL A 102 -2.39 8.60 1.36
N ILE A 103 -1.81 7.57 1.97
CA ILE A 103 -0.83 6.68 1.35
C ILE A 103 -1.45 5.30 1.25
N ILE A 104 -1.41 4.68 0.07
CA ILE A 104 -1.70 3.25 -0.05
C ILE A 104 -0.45 2.51 0.40
N SER A 105 -0.45 2.12 1.67
CA SER A 105 0.71 1.52 2.36
C SER A 105 0.98 0.08 1.95
N GLU A 106 -0.06 -0.63 1.46
CA GLU A 106 0.09 -1.95 0.84
C GLU A 106 -0.96 -2.18 -0.24
N PHE A 107 -0.54 -2.75 -1.36
CA PHE A 107 -1.39 -3.37 -2.36
C PHE A 107 -0.58 -4.37 -3.18
N GLY A 108 -1.22 -5.22 -3.96
CA GLY A 108 -0.54 -6.16 -4.84
C GLY A 108 -1.11 -7.57 -4.81
N ALA A 109 -0.47 -8.47 -5.54
CA ALA A 109 -0.83 -9.87 -5.68
C ALA A 109 0.39 -10.77 -5.71
N GLY A 110 0.21 -12.07 -5.46
CA GLY A 110 1.28 -13.06 -5.56
C GLY A 110 1.41 -13.60 -6.98
N ALA A 111 2.67 -13.78 -7.43
CA ALA A 111 3.02 -14.56 -8.62
C ALA A 111 4.29 -15.35 -8.37
N LEU A 112 4.33 -16.58 -8.89
CA LEU A 112 5.56 -17.34 -8.98
C LEU A 112 6.34 -16.87 -10.21
N GLN A 113 7.57 -16.42 -10.03
CA GLN A 113 8.41 -15.95 -11.13
C GLN A 113 8.57 -17.04 -12.20
N GLY A 114 8.38 -16.66 -13.48
CA GLY A 114 8.42 -17.56 -14.63
C GLY A 114 7.16 -18.41 -14.82
N ARG A 115 6.14 -18.30 -13.97
CA ARG A 115 4.84 -18.90 -14.19
C ARG A 115 3.98 -17.97 -15.04
N HIS A 116 3.62 -18.45 -16.24
CA HIS A 116 2.82 -17.72 -17.22
C HIS A 116 1.47 -18.39 -17.46
N GLY A 117 0.45 -17.59 -17.85
CA GLY A 117 -0.91 -18.07 -18.14
C GLY A 117 -1.86 -16.92 -18.40
N ALA A 118 -3.17 -17.20 -18.32
CA ALA A 118 -4.18 -16.16 -18.52
C ALA A 118 -4.16 -15.11 -17.38
N ALA A 119 -4.56 -13.87 -17.69
CA ALA A 119 -4.57 -12.77 -16.72
C ALA A 119 -5.56 -12.98 -15.54
N ASN A 120 -6.48 -13.94 -15.65
CA ASN A 120 -7.36 -14.36 -14.57
C ASN A 120 -6.88 -15.63 -13.82
N GLU A 121 -5.74 -16.22 -14.23
CA GLU A 121 -5.14 -17.37 -13.56
C GLU A 121 -4.22 -16.89 -12.42
N ARG A 122 -4.66 -17.15 -11.18
CA ARG A 122 -3.85 -16.74 -10.00
C ARG A 122 -2.46 -17.37 -10.01
N TRP A 123 -1.51 -16.63 -9.44
CA TRP A 123 -0.09 -17.01 -9.30
C TRP A 123 0.72 -16.92 -10.59
N THR A 124 0.15 -16.52 -11.72
CA THR A 124 0.89 -16.16 -12.93
C THR A 124 1.41 -14.73 -12.84
N GLU A 125 2.43 -14.40 -13.58
CA GLU A 125 2.93 -13.02 -13.68
C GLU A 125 1.90 -12.11 -14.34
N GLU A 126 1.12 -12.62 -15.28
CA GLU A 126 0.02 -11.92 -15.95
C GLU A 126 -1.09 -11.53 -14.97
N TYR A 127 -1.45 -12.44 -14.04
CA TYR A 127 -2.43 -12.12 -12.99
C TYR A 127 -1.92 -11.01 -12.07
N GLN A 128 -0.66 -11.11 -11.63
CA GLN A 128 -0.05 -10.07 -10.82
C GLN A 128 -0.03 -8.74 -11.56
N ALA A 129 0.36 -8.75 -12.84
CA ALA A 129 0.38 -7.57 -13.70
C ALA A 129 -1.01 -6.93 -13.84
N ALA A 130 -2.05 -7.73 -14.10
CA ALA A 130 -3.43 -7.24 -14.18
C ALA A 130 -3.90 -6.59 -12.86
N VAL A 131 -3.59 -7.21 -11.70
CA VAL A 131 -3.90 -6.60 -10.40
C VAL A 131 -3.20 -5.25 -10.26
N TYR A 132 -1.93 -5.13 -10.62
CA TYR A 132 -1.20 -3.86 -10.58
C TYR A 132 -1.81 -2.83 -11.53
N GLU A 133 -2.07 -3.16 -12.78
CA GLU A 133 -2.63 -2.27 -13.78
C GLU A 133 -3.95 -1.64 -13.31
N HIS A 134 -4.89 -2.46 -12.83
CA HIS A 134 -6.19 -1.98 -12.37
C HIS A 134 -6.11 -1.20 -11.05
N ASN A 135 -5.22 -1.59 -10.12
CA ASN A 135 -5.01 -0.79 -8.92
C ASN A 135 -4.35 0.55 -9.23
N LEU A 136 -3.36 0.61 -10.11
CA LEU A 136 -2.73 1.86 -10.51
C LEU A 136 -3.71 2.81 -11.21
N THR A 137 -4.65 2.27 -12.01
CA THR A 137 -5.77 3.02 -12.59
C THR A 137 -6.70 3.58 -11.51
N MET A 138 -7.04 2.78 -10.50
CA MET A 138 -7.81 3.25 -9.34
C MET A 138 -7.10 4.40 -8.62
N LEU A 139 -5.79 4.25 -8.37
CA LEU A 139 -4.99 5.26 -7.68
C LEU A 139 -4.90 6.59 -8.45
N ASP A 140 -4.84 6.55 -9.77
CA ASP A 140 -4.86 7.76 -10.61
C ASP A 140 -6.14 8.57 -10.43
N ASN A 141 -7.25 7.94 -10.07
CA ASN A 141 -8.54 8.58 -9.83
C ASN A 141 -8.73 9.08 -8.38
N MET A 142 -7.82 8.75 -7.44
CA MET A 142 -7.91 9.13 -6.04
C MET A 142 -7.13 10.43 -5.77
N ARG A 143 -7.80 11.59 -5.84
CA ARG A 143 -7.16 12.92 -5.72
C ARG A 143 -6.46 13.19 -4.38
N PHE A 144 -6.83 12.50 -3.31
CA PHE A 144 -6.24 12.66 -1.97
C PHE A 144 -5.05 11.72 -1.70
N VAL A 145 -4.75 10.79 -2.61
CA VAL A 145 -3.57 9.91 -2.51
C VAL A 145 -2.31 10.72 -2.83
N ARG A 146 -1.31 10.61 -1.96
CA ARG A 146 -0.02 11.29 -2.06
C ARG A 146 1.16 10.34 -2.25
N GLY A 147 0.94 9.04 -2.13
CA GLY A 147 1.98 8.06 -2.31
C GLY A 147 1.46 6.63 -2.25
N THR A 148 2.30 5.70 -2.66
CA THR A 148 2.00 4.28 -2.55
C THR A 148 3.26 3.46 -2.36
N THR A 149 3.15 2.39 -1.56
CA THR A 149 4.20 1.42 -1.30
C THR A 149 3.62 0.01 -1.47
N PRO A 150 3.79 -0.64 -2.61
CA PRO A 150 3.22 -1.97 -2.83
C PRO A 150 3.85 -3.01 -1.91
N TRP A 151 3.11 -4.04 -1.59
CA TRP A 151 3.58 -5.21 -0.87
C TRP A 151 3.86 -6.35 -1.87
N ILE A 152 5.12 -6.60 -2.22
CA ILE A 152 6.36 -6.08 -1.65
C ILE A 152 7.44 -6.01 -2.74
N LEU A 153 8.59 -5.41 -2.45
CA LEU A 153 9.68 -5.31 -3.43
C LEU A 153 10.22 -6.68 -3.86
N LYS A 154 10.48 -7.59 -2.90
CA LYS A 154 11.15 -8.87 -3.16
C LYS A 154 10.46 -10.02 -2.43
N ASP A 155 10.34 -11.18 -3.07
CA ASP A 155 9.87 -12.41 -2.44
C ASP A 155 10.73 -12.73 -1.19
N PHE A 156 10.08 -13.16 -0.10
CA PHE A 156 10.77 -13.47 1.16
C PHE A 156 10.24 -14.73 1.83
N ARG A 157 11.06 -15.35 2.67
CA ARG A 157 10.68 -16.55 3.44
C ARG A 157 9.53 -16.25 4.40
N SER A 158 8.50 -17.08 4.33
CA SER A 158 7.30 -16.95 5.13
C SER A 158 6.73 -18.32 5.50
N PRO A 159 6.93 -18.79 6.75
CA PRO A 159 6.50 -20.13 7.17
C PRO A 159 4.98 -20.33 7.10
N ARG A 160 4.20 -19.26 7.02
CA ARG A 160 2.74 -19.29 6.88
C ARG A 160 2.25 -19.43 5.43
N ARG A 161 3.14 -19.69 4.46
CA ARG A 161 2.84 -19.76 3.03
C ARG A 161 3.25 -21.13 2.44
N PRO A 162 2.56 -22.23 2.83
CA PRO A 162 3.02 -23.59 2.51
C PRO A 162 2.56 -24.12 1.14
N LEU A 163 1.78 -23.37 0.31
CA LEU A 163 1.18 -23.88 -0.91
C LEU A 163 2.24 -24.55 -1.82
N PRO A 164 2.18 -25.91 -1.98
CA PRO A 164 3.23 -26.67 -2.67
C PRO A 164 3.36 -26.28 -4.14
N GLY A 165 4.59 -26.20 -4.63
CA GLY A 165 4.90 -25.93 -6.04
C GLY A 165 4.66 -24.47 -6.48
N ILE A 166 4.17 -23.61 -5.57
CA ILE A 166 3.93 -22.18 -5.82
C ILE A 166 4.62 -21.34 -4.76
N GLN A 167 4.19 -21.48 -3.53
CA GLN A 167 4.73 -20.71 -2.42
C GLN A 167 5.95 -21.36 -1.77
N ASP A 168 5.86 -22.64 -1.46
CA ASP A 168 6.94 -23.41 -0.83
C ASP A 168 7.63 -22.65 0.32
N PHE A 169 6.80 -22.11 1.23
CA PHE A 169 7.22 -21.25 2.34
C PHE A 169 7.83 -19.89 1.94
N TRP A 170 7.44 -19.36 0.78
CA TRP A 170 7.75 -18.01 0.35
C TRP A 170 6.49 -17.15 0.24
N ASN A 171 6.57 -15.90 0.66
CA ASN A 171 5.61 -14.90 0.22
C ASN A 171 5.98 -14.47 -1.20
N ARG A 172 5.14 -14.80 -2.17
CA ARG A 172 5.36 -14.56 -3.60
C ARG A 172 4.77 -13.23 -4.10
N LYS A 173 4.51 -12.28 -3.18
CA LYS A 173 4.02 -10.95 -3.57
C LYS A 173 5.12 -9.99 -4.04
N GLY A 174 6.37 -10.40 -4.07
CA GLY A 174 7.47 -9.60 -4.58
C GLY A 174 7.26 -9.17 -6.03
N LEU A 175 7.67 -7.95 -6.34
CA LEU A 175 7.90 -7.48 -7.70
C LEU A 175 9.15 -8.12 -8.30
N LEU A 176 10.06 -8.51 -7.41
CA LEU A 176 11.24 -9.31 -7.70
C LEU A 176 11.08 -10.70 -7.08
N SER A 177 11.60 -11.72 -7.74
CA SER A 177 11.74 -13.05 -7.15
C SER A 177 12.73 -13.05 -5.97
N ASP A 178 12.82 -14.16 -5.27
CA ASP A 178 13.84 -14.40 -4.24
C ASP A 178 15.28 -14.33 -4.75
N SER A 179 15.49 -14.61 -6.04
CA SER A 179 16.79 -14.44 -6.74
C SER A 179 17.00 -13.04 -7.34
N GLY A 180 16.00 -12.15 -7.26
CA GLY A 180 16.09 -10.77 -7.76
C GLY A 180 15.66 -10.59 -9.22
N VAL A 181 15.05 -11.60 -9.84
CA VAL A 181 14.49 -11.48 -11.20
C VAL A 181 13.21 -10.65 -11.16
N ARG A 182 13.10 -9.67 -12.05
CA ARG A 182 11.93 -8.80 -12.17
C ARG A 182 10.76 -9.55 -12.77
N LYS A 183 9.59 -9.45 -12.10
CA LYS A 183 8.32 -9.93 -12.64
C LYS A 183 7.64 -8.85 -13.47
N GLN A 184 6.62 -9.21 -14.26
CA GLN A 184 5.94 -8.26 -15.16
C GLN A 184 5.41 -7.01 -14.44
N ALA A 185 4.80 -7.16 -13.26
CA ALA A 185 4.27 -6.05 -12.47
C ALA A 185 5.31 -4.99 -12.08
N TRP A 186 6.60 -5.37 -11.99
CA TRP A 186 7.68 -4.42 -11.72
C TRP A 186 7.78 -3.34 -12.79
N TYR A 187 7.62 -3.71 -14.06
CA TYR A 187 7.70 -2.77 -15.18
C TYR A 187 6.50 -1.82 -15.22
N LEU A 188 5.31 -2.31 -14.88
CA LEU A 188 4.11 -1.48 -14.78
C LEU A 188 4.24 -0.41 -13.69
N LEU A 189 4.69 -0.82 -12.50
CA LEU A 189 4.89 0.11 -11.39
C LEU A 189 5.98 1.13 -11.70
N ARG A 190 7.09 0.71 -12.32
CA ARG A 190 8.15 1.61 -12.76
C ARG A 190 7.61 2.67 -13.72
N ALA A 191 6.89 2.26 -14.76
CA ALA A 191 6.29 3.18 -15.71
C ALA A 191 5.29 4.15 -15.05
N PHE A 192 4.53 3.68 -14.05
CA PHE A 192 3.65 4.53 -13.26
C PHE A 192 4.43 5.63 -12.51
N TYR A 193 5.49 5.27 -11.79
CA TYR A 193 6.30 6.26 -11.07
C TYR A 193 7.03 7.24 -11.98
N GLU A 194 7.56 6.77 -13.12
CA GLU A 194 8.19 7.64 -14.13
C GLU A 194 7.19 8.68 -14.66
N ARG A 195 5.96 8.27 -14.98
CA ARG A 195 4.88 9.17 -15.40
C ARG A 195 4.52 10.20 -14.31
N LYS A 196 4.40 9.77 -13.05
CA LYS A 196 4.11 10.67 -11.93
C LYS A 196 5.23 11.69 -11.70
N ALA A 197 6.48 11.28 -11.77
CA ALA A 197 7.63 12.18 -11.64
C ALA A 197 7.64 13.27 -12.74
N LEU A 198 7.38 12.89 -13.99
CA LEU A 198 7.30 13.84 -15.11
C LEU A 198 6.12 14.82 -14.95
N SER A 199 4.99 14.36 -14.43
CA SER A 199 3.83 15.23 -14.18
C SER A 199 4.15 16.26 -13.11
N GLN A 200 4.79 15.85 -12.02
CA GLN A 200 5.18 16.75 -10.93
C GLN A 200 6.21 17.80 -11.39
N GLN A 201 7.19 17.42 -12.21
CA GLN A 201 8.11 18.39 -12.78
C GLN A 201 7.41 19.47 -13.59
N ARG A 202 6.46 19.08 -14.47
CA ARG A 202 5.70 20.03 -15.29
C ARG A 202 4.79 20.96 -14.47
N GLU A 203 4.33 20.53 -13.30
CA GLU A 203 3.56 21.37 -12.38
C GLU A 203 4.47 22.42 -11.73
N ASN A 204 5.63 21.99 -11.23
CA ASN A 204 6.63 22.89 -10.63
C ASN A 204 7.13 23.94 -11.62
N ASP A 205 7.40 23.55 -12.88
CA ASP A 205 7.87 24.47 -13.95
C ASP A 205 6.82 25.52 -14.36
N LYS A 206 5.57 25.40 -13.91
CA LYS A 206 4.51 26.39 -14.17
C LYS A 206 4.30 27.36 -13.02
N GLU A 207 4.79 27.04 -11.84
CA GLU A 207 4.69 27.88 -10.64
C GLU A 207 5.89 28.84 -10.48
N ASP A 208 6.98 28.61 -11.22
CA ASP A 208 8.15 29.47 -11.37
C ASP A 208 7.97 30.44 -12.57
#